data_59378e6cbffc47f99ede5307381171a6
#
_entry.id   59378e6cbffc47f99ede5307381171a6
#
_cell.length_a   1.000
_cell.length_b   1.000
_cell.length_c   1.000
_cell.angle_alpha   90.00
_cell.angle_beta   90.00
_cell.angle_gamma   90.00
#
_symmetry.space_group_name_H-M   'P 1'
#
loop_
_entity.id
_entity.type
_entity.pdbx_description
1 polymer ?
#
loop_
_entity_poly.entity_id
_entity_poly.type
_entity_poly.pdbx_seq_one_letter_code
_entity_poly.pdbx_strand_id
1 'polypeptide(L)'
;MFVKTRNSEWPDVTPEELSEARRYSMCIDWSSEDEVFIASFPDVPFVRTHGATREEAAERGEEVIVAWLTAMKDAGHPITPPKIRV
;
A
#
# COMPACT_ATOMS: atom_id res chain seq x y z
N MET A 1 -5.09 14.66 8.27
CA MET A 1 -4.55 14.30 7.94
C MET A 1 -3.53 14.20 7.80
N PHE A 2 -3.40 13.91 7.77
CA PHE A 2 -2.33 13.90 7.68
C PHE A 2 -1.66 14.16 6.59
N VAL A 3 -1.31 14.69 6.31
CA VAL A 3 -0.69 14.99 5.52
C VAL A 3 0.09 15.45 5.36
N LYS A 4 0.25 15.72 5.70
CA LYS A 4 1.07 16.29 5.58
C LYS A 4 2.07 15.88 4.93
N THR A 5 3.02 16.02 5.08
CA THR A 5 3.97 15.63 4.11
C THR A 5 4.24 14.17 4.23
N ARG A 6 4.54 13.53 3.14
CA ARG A 6 4.83 12.14 3.10
C ARG A 6 6.04 11.78 3.89
N ASN A 7 7.09 12.63 3.82
CA ASN A 7 8.33 12.33 4.51
C ASN A 7 8.14 12.25 6.00
N SER A 8 7.31 13.12 6.55
CA SER A 8 7.08 13.08 7.97
C SER A 8 6.12 11.96 8.34
N GLU A 9 5.36 11.45 7.40
CA GLU A 9 4.45 10.34 7.67
C GLU A 9 5.19 9.02 7.83
N TRP A 10 6.34 8.87 7.20
CA TRP A 10 7.08 7.62 7.23
C TRP A 10 8.52 7.82 7.65
N PRO A 11 8.74 8.32 8.86
CA PRO A 11 10.11 8.61 9.28
C PRO A 11 10.98 7.39 9.43
N ASP A 12 10.38 6.22 9.64
CA ASP A 12 11.13 4.97 9.84
C ASP A 12 11.32 4.17 8.56
N VAL A 13 10.82 4.67 7.44
CA VAL A 13 10.88 3.94 6.18
C VAL A 13 12.10 4.39 5.39
N THR A 14 12.93 3.45 5.00
CA THR A 14 14.10 3.75 4.19
C THR A 14 13.70 3.91 2.72
N PRO A 15 14.54 4.59 1.91
CA PRO A 15 14.26 4.65 0.48
C PRO A 15 14.16 3.27 -0.18
N GLU A 16 14.94 2.31 0.30
CA GLU A 16 14.89 0.95 -0.22
C GLU A 16 13.56 0.30 0.07
N GLU A 17 13.04 0.48 1.28
CA GLU A 17 11.75 -0.08 1.65
C GLU A 17 10.63 0.54 0.85
N LEU A 18 10.68 1.83 0.62
CA LEU A 18 9.68 2.50 -0.18
C LEU A 18 9.71 2.01 -1.63
N SER A 19 10.92 1.87 -2.18
CA SER A 19 11.10 1.36 -3.52
C SER A 19 10.56 -0.06 -3.65
N GLU A 20 10.81 -0.89 -2.65
CA GLU A 20 10.32 -2.25 -2.63
C GLU A 20 8.78 -2.27 -2.59
N ALA A 21 8.20 -1.43 -1.76
CA ALA A 21 6.74 -1.36 -1.64
C ALA A 21 6.10 -1.00 -2.97
N ARG A 22 6.74 -0.13 -3.74
CA ARG A 22 6.20 0.32 -5.01
C ARG A 22 6.27 -0.72 -6.11
N ARG A 23 6.97 -1.82 -5.88
CA ARG A 23 7.02 -2.92 -6.85
C ARG A 23 5.80 -3.83 -6.76
N TYR A 24 5.00 -3.72 -5.72
CA TYR A 24 3.79 -4.52 -5.60
C TYR A 24 2.72 -3.96 -6.51
N SER A 25 2.06 -4.85 -7.24
CA SER A 25 0.95 -4.45 -8.09
C SER A 25 -0.21 -3.98 -7.23
N MET A 26 -0.86 -2.92 -7.68
CA MET A 26 -2.01 -2.37 -6.98
C MET A 26 -3.18 -2.31 -7.95
N CYS A 27 -4.34 -2.81 -7.52
CA CYS A 27 -5.57 -2.73 -8.30
C CYS A 27 -6.50 -1.76 -7.63
N ILE A 28 -7.14 -0.90 -8.41
CA ILE A 28 -8.08 0.07 -7.87
C ILE A 28 -9.40 -0.14 -8.59
N ASP A 29 -10.42 -0.54 -7.83
CA ASP A 29 -11.72 -0.88 -8.36
C ASP A 29 -12.81 -0.11 -7.66
N TRP A 30 -13.85 0.20 -8.41
CA TRP A 30 -15.01 0.87 -7.84
C TRP A 30 -15.88 -0.14 -7.10
N SER A 31 -16.29 0.22 -5.89
CA SER A 31 -17.23 -0.58 -5.10
C SER A 31 -18.55 0.16 -5.06
N SER A 32 -19.56 -0.35 -5.78
CA SER A 32 -20.87 0.30 -5.79
C SER A 32 -21.60 0.10 -4.47
N GLU A 33 -21.27 -0.95 -3.73
CA GLU A 33 -21.89 -1.18 -2.42
C GLU A 33 -21.46 -0.12 -1.42
N ASP A 34 -20.18 0.18 -1.40
CA ASP A 34 -19.62 1.11 -0.42
C ASP A 34 -19.44 2.51 -0.99
N GLU A 35 -19.60 2.65 -2.31
CA GLU A 35 -19.43 3.91 -3.02
C GLU A 35 -18.06 4.52 -2.77
N VAL A 36 -17.04 3.67 -2.86
CA VAL A 36 -15.64 4.08 -2.74
C VAL A 36 -14.82 3.30 -3.74
N PHE A 37 -13.61 3.76 -3.96
CA PHE A 37 -12.62 3.00 -4.71
C PHE A 37 -11.83 2.13 -3.74
N ILE A 38 -11.63 0.88 -4.09
CA ILE A 38 -10.89 -0.08 -3.27
C ILE A 38 -9.53 -0.30 -3.89
N ALA A 39 -8.48 -0.11 -3.10
CA ALA A 39 -7.11 -0.44 -3.51
C ALA A 39 -6.74 -1.78 -2.89
N SER A 40 -6.31 -2.71 -3.73
CA SER A 40 -5.95 -4.05 -3.28
C SER A 40 -4.66 -4.47 -3.97
N PHE A 41 -4.06 -5.53 -3.45
CA PHE A 41 -2.77 -6.00 -3.94
C PHE A 41 -2.88 -7.48 -4.25
N PRO A 42 -2.79 -7.87 -5.53
CA PRO A 42 -2.95 -9.29 -5.89
C PRO A 42 -1.98 -10.22 -5.18
N ASP A 43 -0.77 -9.75 -4.89
CA ASP A 43 0.25 -10.58 -4.26
C ASP A 43 0.07 -10.69 -2.75
N VAL A 44 -0.69 -9.78 -2.14
CA VAL A 44 -1.00 -9.80 -0.72
C VAL A 44 -2.47 -9.45 -0.54
N PRO A 45 -3.36 -10.39 -0.86
CA PRO A 45 -4.80 -10.08 -0.96
C PRO A 45 -5.46 -9.65 0.34
N PHE A 46 -4.82 -9.88 1.48
CA PHE A 46 -5.35 -9.44 2.75
C PHE A 46 -5.02 -7.98 3.06
N VAL A 47 -4.18 -7.34 2.24
CA VAL A 47 -3.85 -5.92 2.40
C VAL A 47 -4.71 -5.13 1.43
N ARG A 48 -5.56 -4.25 1.97
CA ARG A 48 -6.43 -3.46 1.13
C ARG A 48 -6.87 -2.21 1.89
N THR A 49 -7.29 -1.20 1.12
CA THR A 49 -7.79 0.04 1.68
C THR A 49 -8.75 0.66 0.68
N HIS A 50 -9.22 1.86 0.97
CA HIS A 50 -10.20 2.50 0.10
C HIS A 50 -9.98 4.01 0.09
N GLY A 51 -10.61 4.68 -0.86
CA GLY A 51 -10.60 6.13 -0.97
C GLY A 51 -11.79 6.62 -1.75
N ALA A 52 -12.10 7.89 -1.59
CA ALA A 52 -13.22 8.50 -2.29
C ALA A 52 -12.94 8.69 -3.77
N THR A 53 -11.67 8.82 -4.14
CA THR A 53 -11.24 8.94 -5.53
C THR A 53 -10.16 7.91 -5.81
N ARG A 54 -9.86 7.71 -7.11
CA ARG A 54 -8.78 6.81 -7.47
C ARG A 54 -7.46 7.28 -6.89
N GLU A 55 -7.23 8.59 -6.94
CA GLU A 55 -5.99 9.16 -6.41
C GLU A 55 -5.87 8.93 -4.92
N GLU A 56 -6.96 9.12 -4.20
CA GLU A 56 -6.94 8.90 -2.75
C GLU A 56 -6.72 7.42 -2.43
N ALA A 57 -7.40 6.53 -3.17
CA ALA A 57 -7.23 5.10 -2.96
C ALA A 57 -5.79 4.68 -3.22
N ALA A 58 -5.18 5.21 -4.28
CA ALA A 58 -3.79 4.89 -4.60
C ALA A 58 -2.84 5.38 -3.52
N GLU A 59 -3.07 6.57 -3.03
CA GLU A 59 -2.23 7.15 -1.98
C GLU A 59 -2.31 6.33 -0.70
N ARG A 60 -3.52 5.99 -0.30
CA ARG A 60 -3.73 5.16 0.89
C ARG A 60 -3.20 3.76 0.68
N GLY A 61 -3.31 3.26 -0.55
CA GLY A 61 -2.74 1.95 -0.89
C GLY A 61 -1.25 1.93 -0.71
N GLU A 62 -0.57 2.99 -1.14
CA GLU A 62 0.88 3.06 -0.95
C GLU A 62 1.23 3.07 0.53
N GLU A 63 0.47 3.82 1.32
CA GLU A 63 0.71 3.88 2.76
C GLU A 63 0.52 2.52 3.42
N VAL A 64 -0.54 1.80 3.06
CA VAL A 64 -0.83 0.54 3.71
C VAL A 64 0.16 -0.54 3.33
N ILE A 65 0.63 -0.57 2.08
CA ILE A 65 1.60 -1.58 1.69
C ILE A 65 2.95 -1.32 2.33
N VAL A 66 3.34 -0.05 2.47
CA VAL A 66 4.55 0.30 3.18
C VAL A 66 4.45 -0.11 4.65
N ALA A 67 3.32 0.17 5.28
CA ALA A 67 3.10 -0.20 6.67
C ALA A 67 3.17 -1.71 6.86
N TRP A 68 2.57 -2.46 5.92
CA TRP A 68 2.60 -3.92 5.98
C TRP A 68 4.03 -4.45 5.89
N LEU A 69 4.80 -3.93 4.92
CA LEU A 69 6.19 -4.36 4.76
C LEU A 69 7.01 -4.08 6.02
N THR A 70 6.86 -2.88 6.56
CA THR A 70 7.60 -2.49 7.75
C THR A 70 7.24 -3.39 8.93
N ALA A 71 5.95 -3.63 9.11
CA ALA A 71 5.48 -4.46 10.22
C ALA A 71 5.99 -5.89 10.09
N MET A 72 5.97 -6.44 8.87
CA MET A 72 6.45 -7.80 8.64
C MET A 72 7.93 -7.93 8.92
N LYS A 73 8.71 -6.95 8.46
CA LYS A 73 10.16 -6.98 8.70
C LYS A 73 10.48 -6.85 10.18
N ASP A 74 9.76 -5.98 10.88
CA ASP A 74 9.99 -5.79 12.32
C ASP A 74 9.66 -7.06 13.09
N ALA A 75 8.64 -7.78 12.67
CA ALA A 75 8.21 -9.00 13.34
C ALA A 75 9.02 -10.22 12.91
N GLY A 76 9.86 -10.08 11.88
CA GLY A 76 10.62 -11.20 11.38
C GLY A 76 9.80 -12.21 10.62
N HIS A 77 8.62 -11.83 10.16
CA HIS A 77 7.77 -12.73 9.38
C HIS A 77 8.20 -12.78 7.94
N PRO A 78 8.00 -13.93 7.27
CA PRO A 78 8.26 -14.01 5.84
C PRO A 78 7.39 -13.04 5.07
N ILE A 79 7.96 -12.46 4.01
CA ILE A 79 7.26 -11.50 3.18
C ILE A 79 6.99 -12.13 1.83
N THR A 80 5.74 -12.00 1.36
CA THR A 80 5.40 -12.41 0.00
C THR A 80 6.02 -11.41 -0.96
N PRO A 81 6.96 -11.84 -1.82
CA PRO A 81 7.61 -10.90 -2.72
C PRO A 81 6.66 -10.43 -3.81
N PRO A 82 6.92 -9.25 -4.37
CA PRO A 82 6.13 -8.80 -5.51
C PRO A 82 6.42 -9.66 -6.72
N LYS A 83 5.38 -9.95 -7.49
CA LYS A 83 5.57 -10.70 -8.73
C LYS A 83 5.99 -9.77 -9.83
N ILE A 84 6.86 -10.29 -10.70
CA ILE A 84 7.25 -9.55 -11.89
C ILE A 84 6.22 -9.83 -12.96
N ARG A 85 5.61 -8.75 -13.46
CA ARG A 85 4.60 -8.84 -14.52
C ARG A 85 5.13 -8.13 -15.75
N VAL A 86 5.22 -8.86 -16.81
CA VAL A 86 5.72 -8.32 -18.09
C VAL A 86 4.64 -8.38 -19.15
#